data_40a3ef0080ce1b344dfa5ab58b8acb18
#
_entry.id   40a3ef0080ce1b344dfa5ab58b8acb18
#
_cell.length_a   1.000
_cell.length_b   1.000
_cell.length_c   1.000
_cell.angle_alpha   90.00
_cell.angle_beta   90.00
_cell.angle_gamma   90.00
#
_symmetry.space_group_name_H-M   'P 1'
#
loop_
_entity.id
_entity.type
_entity.pdbx_description
1 polymer ?
#
loop_
_entity_poly.entity_id
_entity_poly.type
_entity_poly.pdbx_seq_one_letter_code
_entity_poly.pdbx_strand_id
1 'polypeptide(L)'
;MRNVTLILDDGSRFHGKSFGYEKPVAGEVVFNTAMTGYPESLTDPSYAGQLMTLTYPLVGNYGVPPFTIEPNGLATFMESERIHAEAIIVSDYSEDFSHWNAVESLADWLKREQVPGITGIDTRELTKVLREHGVMMGRIVFDNVENEIDNSQLTIDNYGDINYVDRVSCKEIIVYTGKESPLHLPITTPTAQLNCQLSTVNCQLKKVVLVDCGVKTNILRCLLKRDVEVIRVPWDYDYNELEFDGLFISNGPGDPDTCDAAVQNIRRAMKNEKLPIFGICMGNQLLSKAGGAKIYKLKYGHRSHNQPVRMVGTERCFITSQNHGYAVDNTTLTEDWEPLFINMNDGSNEGIKHKRNPWFSAQFHPEAASGPTDTEFLFDEFVKLL
;
A
#
# COMPACT_ATOMS: atom_id res chain seq x y z
N MET A 1 0.00 30.43 -9.85
CA MET A 1 0.35 29.50 -8.74
C MET A 1 0.47 30.29 -7.46
N ARG A 2 -0.30 29.92 -6.43
CA ARG A 2 -0.28 30.54 -5.09
C ARG A 2 0.94 30.08 -4.30
N ASN A 3 1.51 30.96 -3.45
CA ASN A 3 2.57 30.55 -2.55
C ASN A 3 2.02 29.63 -1.45
N VAL A 4 2.84 28.68 -1.07
CA VAL A 4 2.49 27.66 -0.10
C VAL A 4 3.73 27.32 0.74
N THR A 5 3.51 26.94 2.00
CA THR A 5 4.58 26.57 2.92
C THR A 5 4.28 25.19 3.52
N LEU A 6 5.22 24.26 3.38
CA LEU A 6 5.28 23.05 4.19
C LEU A 6 5.94 23.39 5.54
N ILE A 7 5.29 23.06 6.64
CA ILE A 7 5.81 23.26 8.01
C ILE A 7 5.87 21.89 8.66
N LEU A 8 7.06 21.47 9.09
CA LEU A 8 7.28 20.23 9.84
C LEU A 8 7.08 20.44 11.35
N ASP A 9 6.92 19.38 12.10
CA ASP A 9 6.73 19.41 13.55
C ASP A 9 7.94 19.99 14.32
N ASP A 10 9.15 19.86 13.76
CA ASP A 10 10.36 20.48 14.32
C ASP A 10 10.44 21.99 14.09
N GLY A 11 9.43 22.56 13.37
CA GLY A 11 9.37 23.97 12.99
C GLY A 11 10.07 24.31 11.68
N SER A 12 10.72 23.36 11.02
CA SER A 12 11.34 23.55 9.69
C SER A 12 10.29 23.97 8.66
N ARG A 13 10.67 24.92 7.79
CA ARG A 13 9.77 25.50 6.79
C ARG A 13 10.37 25.40 5.40
N PHE A 14 9.56 24.92 4.45
CA PHE A 14 9.90 24.83 3.04
C PHE A 14 8.87 25.60 2.22
N HIS A 15 9.33 26.58 1.45
CA HIS A 15 8.48 27.46 0.65
C HIS A 15 8.42 26.97 -0.80
N GLY A 16 7.23 26.97 -1.37
CA GLY A 16 6.99 26.53 -2.73
C GLY A 16 5.76 27.21 -3.35
N LYS A 17 5.27 26.63 -4.43
CA LYS A 17 4.09 27.07 -5.15
C LYS A 17 3.10 25.93 -5.36
N SER A 18 1.80 26.23 -5.30
CA SER A 18 0.74 25.29 -5.61
C SER A 18 0.63 25.03 -7.10
N PHE A 19 0.52 23.76 -7.50
CA PHE A 19 0.12 23.38 -8.86
C PHE A 19 -1.08 22.43 -8.87
N GLY A 20 -1.49 21.88 -7.71
CA GLY A 20 -2.67 21.04 -7.52
C GLY A 20 -3.88 21.83 -6.99
N TYR A 21 -4.69 21.16 -6.20
CA TYR A 21 -5.84 21.79 -5.53
C TYR A 21 -5.38 22.63 -4.32
N GLU A 22 -5.97 23.81 -4.13
CA GLU A 22 -5.58 24.75 -3.08
C GLU A 22 -6.40 24.50 -1.80
N LYS A 23 -5.94 23.53 -1.00
CA LYS A 23 -6.56 23.10 0.27
C LYS A 23 -5.45 22.84 1.29
N PRO A 24 -5.53 23.39 2.51
CA PRO A 24 -4.60 23.05 3.58
C PRO A 24 -4.81 21.58 4.00
N VAL A 25 -3.70 20.88 4.22
CA VAL A 25 -3.68 19.47 4.63
C VAL A 25 -2.56 19.22 5.62
N ALA A 26 -2.72 18.18 6.44
CA ALA A 26 -1.68 17.66 7.34
C ALA A 26 -1.53 16.15 7.17
N GLY A 27 -0.34 15.63 7.46
CA GLY A 27 -0.05 14.21 7.35
C GLY A 27 1.39 13.88 7.73
N GLU A 28 1.73 12.61 7.78
CA GLU A 28 3.11 12.16 7.95
C GLU A 28 3.91 12.45 6.68
N VAL A 29 4.99 13.24 6.79
CA VAL A 29 5.83 13.60 5.65
C VAL A 29 6.79 12.46 5.36
N VAL A 30 6.67 11.90 4.17
CA VAL A 30 7.50 10.78 3.70
C VAL A 30 8.16 11.12 2.38
N PHE A 31 9.24 10.42 2.04
CA PHE A 31 9.89 10.59 0.74
C PHE A 31 9.96 9.27 -0.02
N ASN A 32 9.79 9.36 -1.34
CA ASN A 32 9.93 8.26 -2.27
C ASN A 32 11.01 8.61 -3.31
N THR A 33 11.95 7.68 -3.54
CA THR A 33 13.06 7.86 -4.48
C THR A 33 12.83 7.17 -5.83
N ALA A 34 11.61 6.67 -6.09
CA ALA A 34 11.24 6.10 -7.38
C ALA A 34 11.33 7.15 -8.50
N MET A 35 11.81 6.71 -9.66
CA MET A 35 11.98 7.58 -10.83
C MET A 35 10.70 7.69 -11.68
N THR A 36 9.79 6.73 -11.56
CA THR A 36 8.56 6.62 -12.36
C THR A 36 7.43 6.12 -11.48
N GLY A 37 6.20 6.15 -12.00
CA GLY A 37 5.05 5.54 -11.33
C GLY A 37 4.37 6.45 -10.32
N TYR A 38 4.35 7.77 -10.55
CA TYR A 38 3.61 8.66 -9.65
C TYR A 38 2.09 8.44 -9.69
N PRO A 39 1.44 8.06 -10.82
CA PRO A 39 0.00 7.74 -10.78
C PRO A 39 -0.29 6.50 -9.92
N GLU A 40 0.52 5.47 -10.06
CA GLU A 40 0.42 4.23 -9.29
C GLU A 40 0.69 4.51 -7.80
N SER A 41 1.73 5.29 -7.48
CA SER A 41 2.05 5.66 -6.10
C SER A 41 0.96 6.52 -5.46
N LEU A 42 0.38 7.49 -6.19
CA LEU A 42 -0.70 8.34 -5.66
C LEU A 42 -1.97 7.55 -5.38
N THR A 43 -2.26 6.52 -6.17
CA THR A 43 -3.43 5.66 -6.00
C THR A 43 -3.17 4.43 -5.13
N ASP A 44 -1.95 4.22 -4.63
CA ASP A 44 -1.63 3.17 -3.65
C ASP A 44 -2.24 3.54 -2.28
N PRO A 45 -3.19 2.73 -1.75
CA PRO A 45 -3.81 2.99 -0.44
C PRO A 45 -2.80 3.08 0.72
N SER A 46 -1.61 2.50 0.57
CA SER A 46 -0.54 2.55 1.58
C SER A 46 -0.03 3.97 1.87
N TYR A 47 -0.35 4.97 1.01
CA TYR A 47 -0.02 6.38 1.26
C TYR A 47 -1.13 7.16 1.98
N ALA A 48 -2.21 6.53 2.44
CA ALA A 48 -3.27 7.24 3.17
C ALA A 48 -2.70 7.91 4.43
N GLY A 49 -3.05 9.19 4.62
CA GLY A 49 -2.56 10.02 5.72
C GLY A 49 -1.15 10.58 5.55
N GLN A 50 -0.52 10.41 4.37
CA GLN A 50 0.87 10.84 4.13
C GLN A 50 0.97 11.98 3.12
N LEU A 51 1.90 12.90 3.38
CA LEU A 51 2.37 13.93 2.45
C LEU A 51 3.58 13.35 1.69
N MET A 52 3.37 12.98 0.43
CA MET A 52 4.35 12.24 -0.35
C MET A 52 5.33 13.17 -1.07
N THR A 53 6.61 13.11 -0.69
CA THR A 53 7.69 13.82 -1.37
C THR A 53 8.34 12.93 -2.41
N LEU A 54 8.31 13.34 -3.69
CA LEU A 54 9.06 12.69 -4.76
C LEU A 54 10.41 13.38 -4.94
N THR A 55 11.49 12.61 -4.80
CA THR A 55 12.85 13.16 -4.88
C THR A 55 13.39 13.22 -6.29
N TYR A 56 12.76 12.50 -7.23
CA TYR A 56 13.14 12.53 -8.63
C TYR A 56 12.61 13.81 -9.30
N PRO A 57 13.44 14.53 -10.06
CA PRO A 57 13.00 15.69 -10.83
C PRO A 57 12.12 15.29 -12.02
N LEU A 58 11.43 16.24 -12.63
CA LEU A 58 10.57 16.05 -13.81
C LEU A 58 9.27 15.29 -13.55
N VAL A 59 8.68 15.49 -12.40
CA VAL A 59 7.34 14.95 -12.10
C VAL A 59 6.28 15.66 -12.95
N GLY A 60 5.37 14.89 -13.55
CA GLY A 60 4.34 15.38 -14.47
C GLY A 60 4.65 15.18 -15.95
N ASN A 61 5.91 14.94 -16.30
CA ASN A 61 6.41 14.91 -17.69
C ASN A 61 5.76 13.86 -18.61
N TYR A 62 5.15 12.80 -18.07
CA TYR A 62 4.42 11.80 -18.86
C TYR A 62 2.90 11.81 -18.62
N GLY A 63 2.37 12.81 -17.90
CA GLY A 63 0.94 12.98 -17.68
C GLY A 63 0.31 11.87 -16.86
N VAL A 64 -1.01 11.72 -17.00
CA VAL A 64 -1.81 10.73 -16.27
C VAL A 64 -2.60 9.89 -17.27
N PRO A 65 -2.59 8.55 -17.14
CA PRO A 65 -3.38 7.66 -17.98
C PRO A 65 -4.88 7.78 -17.68
N PRO A 66 -5.76 7.32 -18.60
CA PRO A 66 -7.19 7.36 -18.37
C PRO A 66 -7.59 6.47 -17.20
N PHE A 67 -8.55 6.91 -16.42
CA PHE A 67 -9.22 6.01 -15.46
C PHE A 67 -10.22 5.14 -16.23
N THR A 68 -9.87 3.89 -16.44
CA THR A 68 -10.71 2.89 -17.12
C THR A 68 -10.86 1.66 -16.25
N ILE A 69 -12.05 1.06 -16.26
CA ILE A 69 -12.37 -0.16 -15.52
C ILE A 69 -12.49 -1.32 -16.52
N GLU A 70 -11.81 -2.41 -16.25
CA GLU A 70 -11.89 -3.64 -17.01
C GLU A 70 -13.20 -4.40 -16.72
N PRO A 71 -13.61 -5.36 -17.57
CA PRO A 71 -14.82 -6.14 -17.33
C PRO A 71 -14.86 -6.87 -15.98
N ASN A 72 -13.70 -7.21 -15.43
CA ASN A 72 -13.55 -7.81 -14.11
C ASN A 72 -13.64 -6.81 -12.94
N GLY A 73 -14.00 -5.55 -13.22
CA GLY A 73 -14.19 -4.49 -12.22
C GLY A 73 -12.90 -3.83 -11.73
N LEU A 74 -11.74 -4.18 -12.26
CA LEU A 74 -10.45 -3.61 -11.84
C LEU A 74 -10.04 -2.40 -12.69
N ALA A 75 -9.47 -1.39 -12.05
CA ALA A 75 -8.86 -0.26 -12.75
C ALA A 75 -7.69 -0.73 -13.62
N THR A 76 -7.57 -0.23 -14.86
CA THR A 76 -6.55 -0.70 -15.82
C THR A 76 -5.14 -0.24 -15.45
N PHE A 77 -4.99 1.06 -15.07
CA PHE A 77 -3.69 1.72 -14.90
C PHE A 77 -3.41 2.22 -13.48
N MET A 78 -4.39 2.13 -12.60
CA MET A 78 -4.32 2.67 -11.24
C MET A 78 -4.33 1.53 -10.20
N GLU A 79 -3.83 1.82 -9.02
CA GLU A 79 -3.79 0.85 -7.92
C GLU A 79 -5.02 0.88 -7.03
N SER A 80 -5.88 1.88 -7.23
CA SER A 80 -7.22 2.00 -6.63
C SER A 80 -8.06 3.02 -7.41
N GLU A 81 -9.27 3.28 -6.95
CA GLU A 81 -10.24 4.15 -7.61
C GLU A 81 -10.00 5.65 -7.37
N ARG A 82 -9.06 6.03 -6.49
CA ARG A 82 -8.82 7.43 -6.09
C ARG A 82 -7.37 7.64 -5.65
N ILE A 83 -6.98 8.90 -5.51
CA ILE A 83 -5.74 9.29 -4.84
C ILE A 83 -5.90 9.09 -3.33
N HIS A 84 -4.90 8.46 -2.68
CA HIS A 84 -4.86 8.24 -1.23
C HIS A 84 -3.85 9.12 -0.51
N ALA A 85 -2.79 9.57 -1.19
CA ALA A 85 -1.86 10.52 -0.61
C ALA A 85 -2.58 11.87 -0.31
N GLU A 86 -2.31 12.46 0.86
CA GLU A 86 -2.91 13.75 1.25
C GLU A 86 -2.37 14.91 0.39
N ALA A 87 -1.14 14.82 -0.08
CA ALA A 87 -0.53 15.76 -1.01
C ALA A 87 0.68 15.15 -1.71
N ILE A 88 1.08 15.77 -2.82
CA ILE A 88 2.36 15.51 -3.49
C ILE A 88 3.28 16.73 -3.41
N ILE A 89 4.55 16.49 -3.07
CA ILE A 89 5.60 17.51 -2.93
C ILE A 89 6.72 17.18 -3.89
N VAL A 90 7.09 18.14 -4.75
CA VAL A 90 8.12 17.96 -5.77
C VAL A 90 9.07 19.16 -5.84
N SER A 91 10.29 18.94 -6.34
CA SER A 91 11.20 20.06 -6.65
C SER A 91 10.74 20.80 -7.91
N ASP A 92 10.47 20.06 -8.97
CA ASP A 92 10.05 20.59 -10.25
C ASP A 92 8.81 19.87 -10.76
N TYR A 93 7.83 20.62 -11.23
CA TYR A 93 6.64 20.14 -11.91
C TYR A 93 6.72 20.49 -13.40
N SER A 94 6.58 19.49 -14.26
CA SER A 94 6.48 19.68 -15.70
C SER A 94 5.03 19.98 -16.10
N GLU A 95 4.78 21.20 -16.63
CA GLU A 95 3.45 21.58 -17.12
C GLU A 95 3.11 20.84 -18.41
N ASP A 96 4.13 20.65 -19.28
CA ASP A 96 3.98 19.88 -20.51
C ASP A 96 4.24 18.40 -20.26
N PHE A 97 3.41 17.55 -20.85
CA PHE A 97 3.54 16.11 -20.76
C PHE A 97 3.46 15.44 -22.13
N SER A 98 4.15 14.31 -22.26
CA SER A 98 4.13 13.51 -23.49
C SER A 98 4.30 12.03 -23.17
N HIS A 99 3.24 11.27 -23.37
CA HIS A 99 3.24 9.81 -23.28
C HIS A 99 2.08 9.27 -24.09
N TRP A 100 2.25 8.11 -24.75
CA TRP A 100 1.22 7.50 -25.60
C TRP A 100 -0.11 7.23 -24.88
N ASN A 101 -0.06 7.08 -23.56
CA ASN A 101 -1.18 6.72 -22.71
C ASN A 101 -1.75 7.91 -21.92
N ALA A 102 -1.12 9.08 -21.97
CA ALA A 102 -1.57 10.22 -21.19
C ALA A 102 -2.81 10.90 -21.81
N VAL A 103 -3.77 11.24 -20.95
CA VAL A 103 -5.01 11.95 -21.34
C VAL A 103 -5.16 13.29 -20.64
N GLU A 104 -4.45 13.52 -19.53
CA GLU A 104 -4.52 14.76 -18.77
C GLU A 104 -3.18 15.05 -18.07
N SER A 105 -3.01 16.31 -17.62
CA SER A 105 -1.87 16.71 -16.82
C SER A 105 -2.00 16.21 -15.37
N LEU A 106 -0.87 16.04 -14.67
CA LEU A 106 -0.90 15.74 -13.24
C LEU A 106 -1.62 16.84 -12.45
N ALA A 107 -1.44 18.12 -12.82
CA ALA A 107 -2.11 19.24 -12.15
C ALA A 107 -3.64 19.20 -12.28
N ASP A 108 -4.17 18.87 -13.45
CA ASP A 108 -5.61 18.80 -13.69
C ASP A 108 -6.21 17.60 -12.92
N TRP A 109 -5.52 16.46 -12.93
CA TRP A 109 -5.93 15.31 -12.14
C TRP A 109 -5.98 15.63 -10.64
N LEU A 110 -4.90 16.21 -10.07
CA LEU A 110 -4.85 16.58 -8.66
C LEU A 110 -5.96 17.58 -8.29
N LYS A 111 -6.27 18.56 -9.16
CA LYS A 111 -7.37 19.50 -8.94
C LYS A 111 -8.73 18.82 -8.95
N ARG A 112 -8.95 17.89 -9.89
CA ARG A 112 -10.18 17.11 -9.97
C ARG A 112 -10.40 16.22 -8.73
N GLU A 113 -9.32 15.58 -8.24
CA GLU A 113 -9.34 14.73 -7.05
C GLU A 113 -9.24 15.54 -5.72
N GLN A 114 -9.16 16.87 -5.80
CA GLN A 114 -9.01 17.78 -4.66
C GLN A 114 -7.77 17.50 -3.78
N VAL A 115 -6.66 17.16 -4.41
CA VAL A 115 -5.39 16.86 -3.76
C VAL A 115 -4.39 18.00 -4.00
N PRO A 116 -3.72 18.54 -2.96
CA PRO A 116 -2.68 19.54 -3.11
C PRO A 116 -1.44 18.98 -3.82
N GLY A 117 -0.88 19.81 -4.71
CA GLY A 117 0.41 19.58 -5.35
C GLY A 117 1.31 20.81 -5.13
N ILE A 118 2.55 20.58 -4.66
CA ILE A 118 3.49 21.64 -4.35
C ILE A 118 4.77 21.45 -5.15
N THR A 119 5.21 22.49 -5.82
CA THR A 119 6.48 22.55 -6.56
C THR A 119 7.41 23.63 -6.01
N GLY A 120 8.69 23.55 -6.33
CA GLY A 120 9.72 24.51 -5.90
C GLY A 120 10.27 24.24 -4.50
N ILE A 121 9.96 23.08 -3.91
CA ILE A 121 10.51 22.64 -2.64
C ILE A 121 11.91 22.05 -2.86
N ASP A 122 12.89 22.41 -2.01
CA ASP A 122 14.14 21.66 -1.93
C ASP A 122 13.90 20.26 -1.34
N THR A 123 13.48 19.33 -2.22
CA THR A 123 13.18 17.94 -1.81
C THR A 123 14.43 17.19 -1.33
N ARG A 124 15.62 17.62 -1.75
CA ARG A 124 16.89 17.07 -1.28
C ARG A 124 17.15 17.44 0.18
N GLU A 125 16.97 18.72 0.53
CA GLU A 125 17.13 19.18 1.92
C GLU A 125 16.03 18.56 2.82
N LEU A 126 14.78 18.56 2.36
CA LEU A 126 13.68 17.89 3.08
C LEU A 126 14.00 16.40 3.35
N THR A 127 14.53 15.68 2.35
CA THR A 127 14.92 14.27 2.52
C THR A 127 16.04 14.10 3.53
N LYS A 128 17.03 15.02 3.58
CA LYS A 128 18.08 14.98 4.62
C LYS A 128 17.50 15.14 6.01
N VAL A 129 16.62 16.13 6.22
CA VAL A 129 15.93 16.33 7.50
C VAL A 129 15.21 15.05 7.92
N LEU A 130 14.41 14.45 7.03
CA LEU A 130 13.68 13.21 7.32
C LEU A 130 14.60 12.00 7.60
N ARG A 131 15.77 11.92 6.94
CA ARG A 131 16.73 10.85 7.20
C ARG A 131 17.47 11.04 8.53
N GLU A 132 17.76 12.27 8.92
CA GLU A 132 18.47 12.60 10.16
C GLU A 132 17.57 12.50 11.38
N HIS A 133 16.32 12.96 11.29
CA HIS A 133 15.39 13.04 12.43
C HIS A 133 14.29 11.96 12.43
N GLY A 134 14.08 11.26 11.32
CA GLY A 134 12.99 10.33 11.09
C GLY A 134 11.83 11.00 10.35
N VAL A 135 10.87 10.20 9.91
CA VAL A 135 9.60 10.75 9.39
C VAL A 135 8.85 11.46 10.50
N MET A 136 8.21 12.57 10.16
CA MET A 136 7.49 13.42 11.13
C MET A 136 6.22 13.97 10.51
N MET A 137 5.32 14.42 11.35
CA MET A 137 4.12 15.11 10.91
C MET A 137 4.48 16.47 10.29
N GLY A 138 3.69 16.86 9.32
CA GLY A 138 3.80 18.17 8.69
C GLY A 138 2.45 18.69 8.23
N ARG A 139 2.41 19.96 7.91
CA ARG A 139 1.21 20.63 7.39
C ARG A 139 1.56 21.55 6.24
N ILE A 140 0.67 21.59 5.28
CA ILE A 140 0.74 22.46 4.12
C ILE A 140 -0.24 23.60 4.36
N VAL A 141 0.27 24.83 4.35
CA VAL A 141 -0.50 26.05 4.53
C VAL A 141 -0.32 26.98 3.34
N PHE A 142 -1.38 27.66 2.96
CA PHE A 142 -1.40 28.58 1.82
C PHE A 142 -1.33 30.03 2.28
N ASP A 143 -0.63 30.86 1.50
CA ASP A 143 -0.67 32.31 1.72
C ASP A 143 -2.10 32.79 1.50
N ASN A 144 -2.68 33.35 2.56
CA ASN A 144 -4.09 33.74 2.56
C ASN A 144 -4.23 35.20 2.13
N VAL A 145 -4.51 35.40 0.86
CA VAL A 145 -4.90 36.71 0.33
C VAL A 145 -6.43 36.72 0.36
N GLU A 146 -7.03 37.52 1.25
CA GLU A 146 -8.48 37.72 1.36
C GLU A 146 -9.28 36.69 2.20
N ASN A 147 -8.66 35.90 3.09
CA ASN A 147 -9.33 34.89 3.94
C ASN A 147 -10.13 33.80 3.18
N GLU A 148 -9.75 33.51 1.95
CA GLU A 148 -10.39 32.48 1.12
C GLU A 148 -10.09 31.05 1.57
N ILE A 149 -8.96 30.83 2.27
CA ILE A 149 -8.50 29.50 2.72
C ILE A 149 -8.34 29.52 4.24
N ASP A 150 -9.07 28.63 4.91
CA ASP A 150 -8.98 28.48 6.37
C ASP A 150 -7.87 27.48 6.73
N ASN A 151 -6.71 28.02 7.15
CA ASN A 151 -5.59 27.25 7.65
C ASN A 151 -5.73 26.83 9.13
N SER A 152 -6.77 27.28 9.83
CA SER A 152 -6.93 27.09 11.30
C SER A 152 -7.47 25.72 11.70
N GLN A 153 -8.09 25.00 10.78
CA GLN A 153 -8.76 23.72 11.05
C GLN A 153 -7.86 22.49 10.94
N LEU A 154 -6.53 22.68 10.71
CA LEU A 154 -5.61 21.56 10.62
C LEU A 154 -5.30 21.00 12.01
N THR A 155 -5.91 19.89 12.37
CA THR A 155 -5.45 19.04 13.46
C THR A 155 -4.30 18.17 12.97
N ILE A 156 -3.22 18.12 13.75
CA ILE A 156 -2.11 17.21 13.50
C ILE A 156 -2.27 16.06 14.50
N ASP A 157 -3.03 15.05 14.11
CA ASP A 157 -3.10 13.81 14.87
C ASP A 157 -1.84 12.98 14.58
N ASN A 158 -1.32 12.28 15.57
CA ASN A 158 -0.17 11.41 15.36
C ASN A 158 -0.57 10.26 14.40
N TYR A 159 0.22 10.07 13.35
CA TYR A 159 -0.05 9.04 12.32
C TYR A 159 -0.28 7.65 12.91
N GLY A 160 0.48 7.27 13.95
CA GLY A 160 0.38 5.96 14.59
C GLY A 160 -0.92 5.72 15.40
N ASP A 161 -1.65 6.78 15.76
CA ASP A 161 -2.87 6.67 16.59
C ASP A 161 -4.14 6.43 15.74
N ILE A 162 -4.02 6.53 14.41
CA ILE A 162 -5.15 6.41 13.48
C ILE A 162 -5.12 5.05 12.79
N ASN A 163 -6.25 4.35 12.80
CA ASN A 163 -6.40 3.15 11.98
C ASN A 163 -6.69 3.53 10.51
N TYR A 164 -5.62 3.71 9.73
CA TYR A 164 -5.74 4.00 8.30
C TYR A 164 -6.21 2.80 7.49
N VAL A 165 -5.98 1.57 7.96
CA VAL A 165 -6.51 0.36 7.31
C VAL A 165 -8.03 0.41 7.27
N ASP A 166 -8.69 0.81 8.36
CA ASP A 166 -10.15 0.95 8.36
C ASP A 166 -10.68 1.99 7.36
N ARG A 167 -9.89 3.05 7.09
CA ARG A 167 -10.27 4.10 6.13
C ARG A 167 -10.21 3.67 4.67
N VAL A 168 -9.36 2.68 4.34
CA VAL A 168 -9.10 2.25 2.95
C VAL A 168 -9.64 0.86 2.62
N SER A 169 -9.89 0.03 3.60
CA SER A 169 -10.47 -1.31 3.45
C SER A 169 -11.89 -1.25 2.86
N CYS A 170 -12.24 -2.24 2.05
CA CYS A 170 -13.62 -2.40 1.56
C CYS A 170 -14.61 -2.53 2.73
N LYS A 171 -15.88 -2.20 2.45
CA LYS A 171 -16.95 -2.27 3.47
C LYS A 171 -18.00 -3.36 3.15
N GLU A 172 -17.70 -4.17 2.15
CA GLU A 172 -18.52 -5.29 1.71
C GLU A 172 -17.63 -6.44 1.26
N ILE A 173 -18.20 -7.62 1.07
CA ILE A 173 -17.52 -8.78 0.50
C ILE A 173 -17.60 -8.67 -1.02
N ILE A 174 -16.45 -8.77 -1.70
CA ILE A 174 -16.37 -8.64 -3.15
C ILE A 174 -15.73 -9.91 -3.72
N VAL A 175 -16.46 -10.60 -4.60
CA VAL A 175 -15.99 -11.85 -5.21
C VAL A 175 -15.60 -11.60 -6.66
N TYR A 176 -14.33 -11.86 -6.97
CA TYR A 176 -13.76 -11.73 -8.32
C TYR A 176 -13.54 -13.10 -8.95
N THR A 177 -14.07 -13.28 -10.16
CA THR A 177 -13.89 -14.53 -10.95
C THR A 177 -12.88 -14.37 -12.11
N GLY A 178 -12.34 -13.18 -12.29
CA GLY A 178 -11.33 -12.83 -13.29
C GLY A 178 -11.87 -12.45 -14.67
N LYS A 179 -13.09 -12.82 -15.04
CA LYS A 179 -13.66 -12.58 -16.39
C LYS A 179 -14.90 -11.71 -16.42
N GLU A 180 -15.65 -11.69 -15.34
CA GLU A 180 -16.94 -11.00 -15.24
C GLU A 180 -16.87 -9.93 -14.16
N SER A 181 -17.87 -9.03 -14.16
CA SER A 181 -18.02 -8.04 -13.10
C SER A 181 -18.07 -8.73 -11.73
N PRO A 182 -17.40 -8.15 -10.70
CA PRO A 182 -17.37 -8.75 -9.39
C PRO A 182 -18.77 -8.79 -8.75
N LEU A 183 -19.00 -9.81 -7.93
CA LEU A 183 -20.19 -9.92 -7.12
C LEU A 183 -19.98 -9.19 -5.79
N HIS A 184 -20.85 -8.25 -5.47
CA HIS A 184 -20.85 -7.47 -4.23
C HIS A 184 -21.88 -8.02 -3.24
N LEU A 185 -21.47 -8.35 -2.03
CA LEU A 185 -22.31 -8.94 -0.99
C LEU A 185 -22.18 -8.17 0.34
N PRO A 186 -23.28 -7.86 1.01
CA PRO A 186 -23.22 -7.24 2.33
C PRO A 186 -22.47 -8.11 3.34
N ILE A 187 -21.70 -7.50 4.24
CA ILE A 187 -21.00 -8.22 5.34
C ILE A 187 -21.97 -8.95 6.28
N THR A 188 -23.23 -8.57 6.28
CA THR A 188 -24.31 -9.21 7.08
C THR A 188 -24.87 -10.47 6.40
N THR A 189 -24.42 -10.84 5.21
CA THR A 189 -24.87 -12.04 4.51
C THR A 189 -24.53 -13.28 5.35
N PRO A 190 -25.50 -14.15 5.67
CA PRO A 190 -25.24 -15.35 6.48
C PRO A 190 -24.19 -16.25 5.84
N THR A 191 -23.25 -16.79 6.60
CA THR A 191 -22.14 -17.63 6.12
C THR A 191 -22.61 -18.81 5.28
N ALA A 192 -23.68 -19.49 5.68
CA ALA A 192 -24.25 -20.60 4.91
C ALA A 192 -24.74 -20.15 3.51
N GLN A 193 -25.31 -18.94 3.40
CA GLN A 193 -25.72 -18.35 2.13
C GLN A 193 -24.50 -17.96 1.31
N LEU A 194 -23.48 -17.37 1.92
CA LEU A 194 -22.19 -17.06 1.27
C LEU A 194 -21.55 -18.32 0.69
N ASN A 195 -21.35 -19.36 1.50
CA ASN A 195 -20.76 -20.61 1.03
C ASN A 195 -21.58 -21.24 -0.10
N CYS A 196 -22.91 -21.16 -0.06
CA CYS A 196 -23.77 -21.62 -1.14
C CYS A 196 -23.55 -20.80 -2.43
N GLN A 197 -23.49 -19.47 -2.35
CA GLN A 197 -23.23 -18.61 -3.50
C GLN A 197 -21.83 -18.83 -4.08
N LEU A 198 -20.80 -18.92 -3.22
CA LEU A 198 -19.43 -19.21 -3.61
C LEU A 198 -19.30 -20.61 -4.27
N SER A 199 -20.11 -21.59 -3.88
CA SER A 199 -20.10 -22.91 -4.50
C SER A 199 -20.75 -22.95 -5.90
N THR A 200 -21.58 -21.97 -6.24
CA THR A 200 -22.28 -21.88 -7.53
C THR A 200 -21.54 -21.07 -8.57
N VAL A 201 -20.64 -20.16 -8.19
CA VAL A 201 -19.95 -19.23 -9.10
C VAL A 201 -18.95 -19.95 -10.00
N ASN A 202 -18.06 -20.76 -9.44
CA ASN A 202 -17.19 -21.64 -10.24
C ASN A 202 -16.57 -22.75 -9.38
N CYS A 203 -17.17 -23.93 -9.35
CA CYS A 203 -16.71 -25.05 -8.52
C CYS A 203 -15.35 -25.67 -8.95
N GLN A 204 -14.72 -25.17 -10.02
CA GLN A 204 -13.44 -25.69 -10.53
C GLN A 204 -12.24 -24.85 -10.13
N LEU A 205 -12.44 -23.58 -9.73
CA LEU A 205 -11.35 -22.68 -9.34
C LEU A 205 -11.06 -22.81 -7.84
N LYS A 206 -9.77 -22.67 -7.50
CA LYS A 206 -9.34 -22.49 -6.13
C LYS A 206 -9.78 -21.14 -5.60
N LYS A 207 -10.22 -21.09 -4.33
CA LYS A 207 -10.75 -19.89 -3.68
C LYS A 207 -9.75 -19.33 -2.72
N VAL A 208 -9.44 -18.06 -2.88
CA VAL A 208 -8.54 -17.32 -1.99
C VAL A 208 -9.32 -16.24 -1.27
N VAL A 209 -9.40 -16.32 0.06
CA VAL A 209 -9.83 -15.17 0.87
C VAL A 209 -8.72 -14.14 0.89
N LEU A 210 -9.03 -12.92 0.48
CA LEU A 210 -8.12 -11.78 0.52
C LEU A 210 -8.60 -10.79 1.58
N VAL A 211 -7.83 -10.67 2.66
CA VAL A 211 -8.06 -9.68 3.72
C VAL A 211 -7.58 -8.32 3.21
N ASP A 212 -8.52 -7.41 3.07
CA ASP A 212 -8.28 -6.08 2.50
C ASP A 212 -7.82 -5.08 3.56
N CYS A 213 -6.52 -4.92 3.68
CA CYS A 213 -5.91 -3.88 4.51
C CYS A 213 -5.64 -2.57 3.73
N GLY A 214 -6.08 -2.49 2.48
CA GLY A 214 -5.79 -1.42 1.53
C GLY A 214 -5.12 -1.99 0.28
N VAL A 215 -5.79 -2.98 -0.32
CA VAL A 215 -5.23 -3.78 -1.42
C VAL A 215 -4.98 -2.95 -2.67
N LYS A 216 -3.78 -3.06 -3.23
CA LYS A 216 -3.45 -2.56 -4.56
C LYS A 216 -4.13 -3.41 -5.63
N THR A 217 -4.70 -2.77 -6.64
CA THR A 217 -5.37 -3.45 -7.75
C THR A 217 -4.45 -4.48 -8.43
N ASN A 218 -3.14 -4.22 -8.49
CA ASN A 218 -2.21 -5.16 -9.12
C ASN A 218 -2.04 -6.48 -8.35
N ILE A 219 -2.26 -6.51 -7.04
CA ILE A 219 -2.33 -7.77 -6.28
C ILE A 219 -3.49 -8.62 -6.77
N LEU A 220 -4.68 -8.00 -6.93
CA LEU A 220 -5.85 -8.70 -7.48
C LEU A 220 -5.57 -9.22 -8.90
N ARG A 221 -4.98 -8.39 -9.79
CA ARG A 221 -4.58 -8.81 -11.14
C ARG A 221 -3.61 -10.00 -11.10
N CYS A 222 -2.61 -9.97 -10.20
CA CYS A 222 -1.64 -11.06 -10.05
C CYS A 222 -2.28 -12.38 -9.61
N LEU A 223 -3.30 -12.34 -8.75
CA LEU A 223 -4.06 -13.53 -8.36
C LEU A 223 -4.97 -14.02 -9.49
N LEU A 224 -5.77 -13.12 -10.05
CA LEU A 224 -6.78 -13.50 -11.07
C LEU A 224 -6.17 -14.06 -12.36
N LYS A 225 -4.98 -13.60 -12.78
CA LYS A 225 -4.26 -14.16 -13.94
C LYS A 225 -3.74 -15.58 -13.72
N ARG A 226 -3.83 -16.10 -12.49
CA ARG A 226 -3.46 -17.47 -12.11
C ARG A 226 -4.67 -18.39 -11.90
N ASP A 227 -5.81 -18.00 -12.45
CA ASP A 227 -7.05 -18.78 -12.43
C ASP A 227 -7.49 -19.16 -11.00
N VAL A 228 -7.45 -18.22 -10.07
CA VAL A 228 -8.07 -18.34 -8.74
C VAL A 228 -9.26 -17.40 -8.61
N GLU A 229 -10.26 -17.80 -7.83
CA GLU A 229 -11.35 -16.95 -7.39
C GLU A 229 -10.90 -16.18 -6.14
N VAL A 230 -11.08 -14.86 -6.10
CA VAL A 230 -10.68 -14.02 -4.98
C VAL A 230 -11.90 -13.51 -4.23
N ILE A 231 -12.00 -13.82 -2.96
CA ILE A 231 -13.02 -13.35 -2.02
C ILE A 231 -12.39 -12.25 -1.17
N ARG A 232 -12.52 -10.98 -1.60
CA ARG A 232 -12.04 -9.81 -0.88
C ARG A 232 -12.98 -9.49 0.26
N VAL A 233 -12.45 -9.45 1.48
CA VAL A 233 -13.20 -9.19 2.71
C VAL A 233 -12.61 -7.99 3.46
N PRO A 234 -13.42 -7.23 4.25
CA PRO A 234 -12.89 -6.18 5.11
C PRO A 234 -11.80 -6.68 6.07
N TRP A 235 -10.88 -5.78 6.46
CA TRP A 235 -9.72 -6.09 7.30
C TRP A 235 -10.04 -6.78 8.64
N ASP A 236 -11.21 -6.48 9.21
CA ASP A 236 -11.69 -6.98 10.51
C ASP A 236 -12.74 -8.10 10.38
N TYR A 237 -13.13 -8.45 9.16
CA TYR A 237 -14.15 -9.48 8.91
C TYR A 237 -13.67 -10.87 9.37
N ASP A 238 -14.56 -11.60 10.06
CA ASP A 238 -14.30 -12.99 10.47
C ASP A 238 -14.63 -13.97 9.36
N TYR A 239 -13.62 -14.34 8.59
CA TYR A 239 -13.71 -15.25 7.44
C TYR A 239 -13.51 -16.74 7.82
N ASN A 240 -13.29 -17.07 9.10
CA ASN A 240 -12.87 -18.43 9.50
C ASN A 240 -13.95 -19.49 9.33
N GLU A 241 -15.19 -19.12 9.06
CA GLU A 241 -16.28 -20.04 8.75
C GLU A 241 -16.58 -20.14 7.23
N LEU A 242 -15.86 -19.39 6.40
CA LEU A 242 -15.96 -19.51 4.96
C LEU A 242 -15.21 -20.74 4.46
N GLU A 243 -15.67 -21.29 3.33
CA GLU A 243 -14.99 -22.38 2.62
C GLU A 243 -14.02 -21.80 1.58
N PHE A 244 -12.70 -21.94 1.80
CA PHE A 244 -11.66 -21.43 0.91
C PHE A 244 -10.38 -22.29 0.99
N ASP A 245 -9.53 -22.17 -0.04
CA ASP A 245 -8.33 -22.98 -0.21
C ASP A 245 -7.05 -22.26 0.28
N GLY A 246 -7.04 -20.94 0.34
CA GLY A 246 -5.87 -20.16 0.78
C GLY A 246 -6.22 -18.78 1.32
N LEU A 247 -5.38 -18.26 2.21
CA LEU A 247 -5.52 -16.95 2.83
C LEU A 247 -4.45 -15.99 2.29
N PHE A 248 -4.87 -14.86 1.76
CA PHE A 248 -4.00 -13.79 1.31
C PHE A 248 -4.24 -12.53 2.16
N ILE A 249 -3.17 -11.92 2.69
CA ILE A 249 -3.26 -10.71 3.50
C ILE A 249 -2.58 -9.58 2.72
N SER A 250 -3.35 -8.57 2.36
CA SER A 250 -2.87 -7.51 1.47
C SER A 250 -1.94 -6.51 2.15
N ASN A 251 -1.35 -5.63 1.32
CA ASN A 251 -0.69 -4.40 1.76
C ASN A 251 -1.70 -3.44 2.41
N GLY A 252 -1.18 -2.38 3.04
CA GLY A 252 -2.01 -1.32 3.63
C GLY A 252 -1.21 -0.25 4.35
N PRO A 253 -1.86 0.88 4.71
CA PRO A 253 -1.28 2.00 5.42
C PRO A 253 -1.28 1.83 6.94
N GLY A 254 -0.56 2.71 7.62
CA GLY A 254 -0.68 2.91 9.06
C GLY A 254 0.20 1.99 9.91
N ASP A 255 -0.14 1.96 11.19
CA ASP A 255 0.56 1.17 12.19
C ASP A 255 -0.14 -0.20 12.33
N PRO A 256 0.59 -1.34 12.18
CA PRO A 256 0.02 -2.67 12.35
C PRO A 256 -0.52 -2.93 13.77
N ASP A 257 -0.15 -2.10 14.75
CA ASP A 257 -0.69 -2.22 16.12
C ASP A 257 -2.15 -1.77 16.21
N THR A 258 -2.67 -1.04 15.24
CA THR A 258 -4.09 -0.66 15.15
C THR A 258 -4.99 -1.78 14.57
N CYS A 259 -4.41 -2.90 14.14
CA CYS A 259 -5.12 -3.96 13.39
C CYS A 259 -5.28 -5.27 14.18
N ASP A 260 -5.51 -5.22 15.49
CA ASP A 260 -5.63 -6.42 16.34
C ASP A 260 -6.72 -7.40 15.91
N ALA A 261 -7.86 -6.93 15.38
CA ALA A 261 -8.92 -7.80 14.86
C ALA A 261 -8.41 -8.72 13.74
N ALA A 262 -7.68 -8.16 12.77
CA ALA A 262 -7.06 -8.94 11.70
C ALA A 262 -6.07 -9.96 12.25
N VAL A 263 -5.20 -9.58 13.19
CA VAL A 263 -4.25 -10.49 13.83
C VAL A 263 -4.94 -11.67 14.52
N GLN A 264 -6.06 -11.44 15.21
CA GLN A 264 -6.83 -12.51 15.86
C GLN A 264 -7.49 -13.45 14.83
N ASN A 265 -8.01 -12.90 13.73
CA ASN A 265 -8.59 -13.69 12.64
C ASN A 265 -7.52 -14.57 11.96
N ILE A 266 -6.32 -14.02 11.71
CA ILE A 266 -5.17 -14.76 11.17
C ILE A 266 -4.76 -15.88 12.12
N ARG A 267 -4.64 -15.63 13.44
CA ARG A 267 -4.34 -16.67 14.43
C ARG A 267 -5.35 -17.81 14.46
N ARG A 268 -6.64 -17.51 14.21
CA ARG A 268 -7.66 -18.54 14.09
C ARG A 268 -7.48 -19.38 12.83
N ALA A 269 -7.20 -18.74 11.69
CA ALA A 269 -6.91 -19.41 10.42
C ALA A 269 -5.66 -20.31 10.51
N MET A 270 -4.62 -19.88 11.23
CA MET A 270 -3.39 -20.66 11.47
C MET A 270 -3.62 -21.97 12.25
N LYS A 271 -4.79 -22.18 12.90
CA LYS A 271 -5.12 -23.48 13.49
C LYS A 271 -5.25 -24.58 12.43
N ASN A 272 -5.57 -24.24 11.21
CA ASN A 272 -5.45 -25.13 10.06
C ASN A 272 -4.03 -25.05 9.50
N GLU A 273 -3.12 -25.87 10.03
CA GLU A 273 -1.71 -25.90 9.66
C GLU A 273 -1.44 -26.19 8.16
N LYS A 274 -2.45 -26.71 7.45
CA LYS A 274 -2.36 -27.03 6.01
C LYS A 274 -2.84 -25.89 5.11
N LEU A 275 -3.53 -24.88 5.66
CA LEU A 275 -4.02 -23.74 4.90
C LEU A 275 -2.84 -22.87 4.43
N PRO A 276 -2.62 -22.68 3.13
CA PRO A 276 -1.62 -21.75 2.63
C PRO A 276 -1.94 -20.30 3.05
N ILE A 277 -0.91 -19.58 3.55
CA ILE A 277 -1.06 -18.17 3.92
C ILE A 277 0.09 -17.37 3.28
N PHE A 278 -0.27 -16.30 2.56
CA PHE A 278 0.70 -15.36 2.02
C PHE A 278 0.33 -13.92 2.41
N GLY A 279 1.30 -13.16 2.95
CA GLY A 279 1.12 -11.76 3.36
C GLY A 279 2.09 -10.82 2.63
N ILE A 280 1.59 -9.67 2.15
CA ILE A 280 2.40 -8.63 1.49
C ILE A 280 2.37 -7.34 2.31
N CYS A 281 3.54 -6.77 2.59
CA CYS A 281 3.75 -5.48 3.26
C CYS A 281 3.04 -5.43 4.63
N MET A 282 1.88 -4.76 4.77
CA MET A 282 1.06 -4.84 6.00
C MET A 282 0.74 -6.30 6.34
N GLY A 283 0.43 -7.13 5.34
CA GLY A 283 0.16 -8.55 5.53
C GLY A 283 1.35 -9.35 6.08
N ASN A 284 2.60 -8.99 5.72
CA ASN A 284 3.80 -9.54 6.35
C ASN A 284 3.85 -9.18 7.84
N GLN A 285 3.55 -7.94 8.19
CA GLN A 285 3.57 -7.46 9.58
C GLN A 285 2.49 -8.13 10.41
N LEU A 286 1.26 -8.24 9.90
CA LEU A 286 0.13 -8.88 10.59
C LEU A 286 0.34 -10.38 10.77
N LEU A 287 0.86 -11.09 9.75
CA LEU A 287 1.22 -12.50 9.86
C LEU A 287 2.34 -12.71 10.88
N SER A 288 3.34 -11.84 10.90
CA SER A 288 4.43 -11.89 11.88
C SER A 288 3.93 -11.68 13.31
N LYS A 289 3.04 -10.71 13.54
CA LYS A 289 2.37 -10.50 14.83
C LYS A 289 1.52 -11.72 15.24
N ALA A 290 0.81 -12.31 14.29
CA ALA A 290 0.04 -13.53 14.55
C ALA A 290 0.96 -14.69 14.95
N GLY A 291 2.14 -14.81 14.36
CA GLY A 291 3.19 -15.75 14.70
C GLY A 291 3.97 -15.42 15.99
N GLY A 292 3.67 -14.30 16.65
CA GLY A 292 4.28 -13.89 17.93
C GLY A 292 5.48 -12.96 17.83
N ALA A 293 5.89 -12.54 16.63
CA ALA A 293 6.98 -11.58 16.45
C ALA A 293 6.54 -10.15 16.78
N LYS A 294 7.51 -9.30 17.05
CA LYS A 294 7.32 -7.85 17.25
C LYS A 294 7.62 -7.09 15.97
N ILE A 295 6.90 -5.99 15.80
CA ILE A 295 7.12 -5.03 14.71
C ILE A 295 7.71 -3.75 15.33
N TYR A 296 8.58 -3.08 14.59
CA TYR A 296 9.13 -1.79 15.00
C TYR A 296 9.07 -0.78 13.86
N LYS A 297 8.95 0.51 14.21
CA LYS A 297 8.96 1.61 13.24
C LYS A 297 10.38 1.89 12.78
N LEU A 298 10.59 1.86 11.46
CA LEU A 298 11.83 2.29 10.84
C LEU A 298 11.98 3.82 10.94
N LYS A 299 13.19 4.31 11.02
CA LYS A 299 13.46 5.75 11.17
C LYS A 299 12.82 6.59 10.07
N TYR A 300 12.93 6.15 8.80
CA TYR A 300 12.36 6.85 7.64
C TYR A 300 11.69 5.91 6.64
N GLY A 301 11.71 4.59 6.89
CA GLY A 301 11.08 3.58 6.03
C GLY A 301 11.79 3.34 4.71
N HIS A 302 11.28 2.38 3.94
CA HIS A 302 11.74 2.07 2.60
C HIS A 302 10.66 2.44 1.59
N ARG A 303 10.93 3.44 0.73
CA ARG A 303 10.01 3.88 -0.34
C ARG A 303 10.80 4.14 -1.61
N SER A 304 10.86 3.13 -2.47
CA SER A 304 11.56 3.19 -3.75
C SER A 304 11.31 1.94 -4.60
N HIS A 305 11.79 1.95 -5.85
CA HIS A 305 11.71 0.79 -6.74
C HIS A 305 13.08 0.09 -6.95
N ASN A 306 14.05 0.35 -6.09
CA ASN A 306 15.41 -0.17 -6.23
C ASN A 306 15.99 -0.70 -4.92
N GLN A 307 15.17 -1.26 -4.06
CA GLN A 307 15.63 -1.87 -2.81
C GLN A 307 16.14 -3.29 -3.05
N PRO A 308 17.43 -3.55 -2.75
CA PRO A 308 18.00 -4.87 -2.93
C PRO A 308 17.64 -5.78 -1.75
N VAL A 309 17.09 -6.95 -2.04
CA VAL A 309 16.82 -7.99 -1.05
C VAL A 309 17.51 -9.29 -1.41
N ARG A 310 17.95 -10.03 -0.40
CA ARG A 310 18.51 -11.38 -0.56
C ARG A 310 17.55 -12.41 0.00
N MET A 311 17.31 -13.48 -0.76
CA MET A 311 16.59 -14.65 -0.29
C MET A 311 17.48 -15.47 0.63
N VAL A 312 17.09 -15.63 1.89
CA VAL A 312 17.88 -16.30 2.93
C VAL A 312 18.13 -17.76 2.57
N GLY A 313 19.35 -18.25 2.81
CA GLY A 313 19.76 -19.62 2.46
C GLY A 313 20.10 -19.83 1.00
N THR A 314 20.10 -18.77 0.19
CA THR A 314 20.47 -18.82 -1.24
C THR A 314 21.40 -17.67 -1.62
N GLU A 315 22.00 -17.73 -2.83
CA GLU A 315 22.75 -16.63 -3.44
C GLU A 315 21.87 -15.68 -4.26
N ARG A 316 20.53 -15.87 -4.24
CA ARG A 316 19.61 -15.08 -5.05
C ARG A 316 19.34 -13.74 -4.40
N CYS A 317 19.55 -12.68 -5.18
CA CYS A 317 19.25 -11.31 -4.84
C CYS A 317 18.26 -10.74 -5.85
N PHE A 318 17.37 -9.86 -5.39
CA PHE A 318 16.34 -9.22 -6.20
C PHE A 318 16.38 -7.72 -5.96
N ILE A 319 16.02 -6.95 -6.97
CA ILE A 319 15.65 -5.54 -6.79
C ILE A 319 14.13 -5.49 -6.63
N THR A 320 13.67 -4.78 -5.60
CA THR A 320 12.25 -4.77 -5.21
C THR A 320 11.67 -3.37 -5.12
N SER A 321 10.36 -3.29 -5.33
CA SER A 321 9.54 -2.12 -5.03
C SER A 321 9.10 -2.17 -3.56
N GLN A 322 9.29 -1.08 -2.82
CA GLN A 322 8.94 -1.01 -1.40
C GLN A 322 8.23 0.28 -1.05
N ASN A 323 7.28 0.18 -0.14
CA ASN A 323 6.58 1.32 0.48
C ASN A 323 6.12 0.92 1.89
N HIS A 324 7.03 0.97 2.86
CA HIS A 324 6.69 0.64 4.26
C HIS A 324 7.51 1.45 5.26
N GLY A 325 6.89 1.73 6.41
CA GLY A 325 7.52 2.43 7.54
C GLY A 325 7.81 1.53 8.74
N TYR A 326 7.43 0.26 8.68
CA TYR A 326 7.59 -0.71 9.76
C TYR A 326 8.29 -1.96 9.27
N ALA A 327 9.00 -2.67 10.16
CA ALA A 327 9.69 -3.93 9.87
C ALA A 327 9.53 -4.93 11.01
N VAL A 328 9.70 -6.21 10.69
CA VAL A 328 9.68 -7.31 11.66
C VAL A 328 11.02 -7.35 12.41
N ASP A 329 10.98 -7.46 13.72
CA ASP A 329 12.16 -7.68 14.55
C ASP A 329 12.57 -9.17 14.49
N ASN A 330 13.62 -9.47 13.74
CA ASN A 330 14.16 -10.82 13.58
C ASN A 330 14.47 -11.52 14.90
N THR A 331 14.86 -10.76 15.93
CA THR A 331 15.26 -11.31 17.24
C THR A 331 14.07 -11.84 18.06
N THR A 332 12.85 -11.51 17.64
CA THR A 332 11.60 -11.90 18.28
C THR A 332 10.86 -13.03 17.56
N LEU A 333 11.39 -13.49 16.41
CA LEU A 333 10.83 -14.65 15.72
C LEU A 333 10.87 -15.89 16.63
N THR A 334 9.76 -16.62 16.72
CA THR A 334 9.71 -17.88 17.47
C THR A 334 10.46 -18.99 16.73
N GLU A 335 10.71 -20.12 17.40
CA GLU A 335 11.47 -21.25 16.84
C GLU A 335 10.89 -21.82 15.53
N ASP A 336 9.59 -21.66 15.31
CA ASP A 336 8.90 -22.17 14.12
C ASP A 336 9.04 -21.26 12.88
N TRP A 337 9.51 -20.04 13.05
CA TRP A 337 9.64 -19.07 11.99
C TRP A 337 11.10 -18.74 11.69
N GLU A 338 11.36 -18.35 10.44
CA GLU A 338 12.65 -17.86 10.01
C GLU A 338 12.50 -16.73 8.98
N PRO A 339 13.50 -15.83 8.86
CA PRO A 339 13.52 -14.83 7.80
C PRO A 339 13.56 -15.52 6.44
N LEU A 340 12.71 -15.05 5.49
CA LEU A 340 12.71 -15.48 4.10
C LEU A 340 13.55 -14.54 3.24
N PHE A 341 13.44 -13.23 3.52
CA PHE A 341 14.18 -12.18 2.82
C PHE A 341 14.78 -11.18 3.80
N ILE A 342 15.93 -10.63 3.43
CA ILE A 342 16.66 -9.60 4.19
C ILE A 342 17.06 -8.46 3.24
N ASN A 343 16.85 -7.22 3.66
CA ASN A 343 17.31 -6.03 2.95
C ASN A 343 18.85 -5.97 2.99
N MET A 344 19.46 -5.72 1.84
CA MET A 344 20.91 -5.70 1.75
C MET A 344 21.52 -4.34 2.13
N ASN A 345 20.72 -3.28 2.27
CA ASN A 345 21.19 -1.97 2.66
C ASN A 345 21.36 -1.84 4.18
N ASP A 346 20.40 -2.38 4.97
CA ASP A 346 20.36 -2.15 6.42
C ASP A 346 20.11 -3.44 7.25
N GLY A 347 19.93 -4.59 6.60
CA GLY A 347 19.71 -5.87 7.25
C GLY A 347 18.31 -6.07 7.84
N SER A 348 17.36 -5.17 7.59
CA SER A 348 15.98 -5.32 8.03
C SER A 348 15.32 -6.56 7.44
N ASN A 349 14.30 -7.09 8.14
CA ASN A 349 13.51 -8.21 7.63
C ASN A 349 12.64 -7.76 6.47
N GLU A 350 12.67 -8.54 5.40
CA GLU A 350 11.90 -8.30 4.18
C GLU A 350 10.90 -9.44 3.87
N GLY A 351 10.65 -10.31 4.82
CA GLY A 351 9.70 -11.40 4.75
C GLY A 351 10.07 -12.56 5.66
N ILE A 352 9.07 -13.30 6.09
CA ILE A 352 9.23 -14.48 6.93
C ILE A 352 8.62 -15.70 6.28
N LYS A 353 9.04 -16.88 6.72
CA LYS A 353 8.36 -18.15 6.41
C LYS A 353 8.30 -19.05 7.63
N HIS A 354 7.26 -19.87 7.71
CA HIS A 354 7.16 -20.92 8.69
C HIS A 354 7.93 -22.16 8.23
N LYS A 355 8.64 -22.83 9.14
CA LYS A 355 9.54 -23.96 8.81
C LYS A 355 8.82 -25.21 8.33
N ARG A 356 7.54 -25.41 8.72
CA ARG A 356 6.77 -26.62 8.45
C ARG A 356 5.48 -26.34 7.67
N ASN A 357 4.78 -25.26 8.01
CA ASN A 357 3.48 -24.94 7.45
C ASN A 357 3.62 -24.08 6.19
N PRO A 358 2.66 -24.09 5.28
CA PRO A 358 2.71 -23.35 4.02
C PRO A 358 2.42 -21.86 4.20
N TRP A 359 3.13 -21.20 5.12
CA TRP A 359 2.97 -19.80 5.49
C TRP A 359 4.22 -19.00 5.19
N PHE A 360 4.08 -17.94 4.42
CA PHE A 360 5.18 -17.05 4.11
C PHE A 360 4.71 -15.63 3.79
N SER A 361 5.65 -14.70 3.71
CA SER A 361 5.34 -13.30 3.45
C SER A 361 6.49 -12.58 2.76
N ALA A 362 6.17 -11.41 2.18
CA ALA A 362 7.13 -10.44 1.68
C ALA A 362 6.79 -9.05 2.23
N GLN A 363 7.80 -8.32 2.70
CA GLN A 363 7.63 -6.93 3.13
C GLN A 363 7.58 -5.99 1.94
N PHE A 364 8.30 -6.31 0.88
CA PHE A 364 8.26 -5.63 -0.40
C PHE A 364 7.00 -6.00 -1.21
N HIS A 365 6.82 -5.33 -2.36
CA HIS A 365 5.69 -5.51 -3.26
C HIS A 365 6.08 -6.37 -4.48
N PRO A 366 5.84 -7.69 -4.45
CA PRO A 366 6.17 -8.57 -5.58
C PRO A 366 5.29 -8.34 -6.81
N GLU A 367 4.11 -7.72 -6.62
CA GLU A 367 3.21 -7.28 -7.70
C GLU A 367 3.74 -6.06 -8.43
N ALA A 368 4.70 -5.32 -7.85
CA ALA A 368 5.25 -4.06 -8.36
C ALA A 368 4.18 -2.98 -8.67
N ALA A 369 4.00 -2.57 -9.91
CA ALA A 369 3.17 -1.50 -10.44
C ALA A 369 3.34 -0.14 -9.69
N SER A 370 4.34 0.60 -10.00
CA SER A 370 5.46 0.44 -10.93
C SER A 370 6.66 -0.20 -10.23
N GLY A 371 7.68 -0.56 -11.01
CA GLY A 371 8.92 -1.13 -10.46
C GLY A 371 9.24 -2.52 -11.03
N PRO A 372 10.30 -3.18 -10.52
CA PRO A 372 10.73 -4.48 -11.00
C PRO A 372 9.75 -5.60 -10.65
N THR A 373 9.57 -6.54 -11.58
CA THR A 373 8.64 -7.67 -11.47
C THR A 373 9.33 -9.00 -11.16
N ASP A 374 10.64 -8.98 -10.87
CA ASP A 374 11.46 -10.17 -10.67
C ASP A 374 10.97 -11.09 -9.54
N THR A 375 10.19 -10.57 -8.63
CA THR A 375 9.67 -11.30 -7.46
C THR A 375 8.21 -11.77 -7.63
N GLU A 376 7.60 -11.54 -8.79
CA GLU A 376 6.20 -11.94 -9.04
C GLU A 376 6.00 -13.47 -8.92
N PHE A 377 7.05 -14.28 -9.04
CA PHE A 377 7.02 -15.72 -8.83
C PHE A 377 6.48 -16.14 -7.45
N LEU A 378 6.49 -15.25 -6.45
CA LEU A 378 5.92 -15.54 -5.13
C LEU A 378 4.40 -15.81 -5.19
N PHE A 379 3.70 -15.21 -6.14
CA PHE A 379 2.29 -15.55 -6.40
C PHE A 379 2.16 -16.97 -6.98
N ASP A 380 3.09 -17.39 -7.85
CA ASP A 380 3.11 -18.76 -8.39
C ASP A 380 3.37 -19.78 -7.27
N GLU A 381 4.30 -19.46 -6.37
CA GLU A 381 4.58 -20.31 -5.20
C GLU A 381 3.36 -20.43 -4.29
N PHE A 382 2.63 -19.33 -4.04
CA PHE A 382 1.40 -19.37 -3.25
C PHE A 382 0.30 -20.21 -3.92
N VAL A 383 0.04 -19.99 -5.22
CA VAL A 383 -1.01 -20.71 -5.94
C VAL A 383 -0.72 -22.21 -6.08
N LYS A 384 0.55 -22.61 -6.16
CA LYS A 384 0.95 -24.04 -6.14
C LYS A 384 0.63 -24.75 -4.83
N LEU A 385 0.47 -24.03 -3.74
CA LEU A 385 0.17 -24.58 -2.43
C LEU A 385 -1.34 -24.81 -2.20
N LEU A 386 -2.22 -24.16 -3.01
CA LEU A 386 -3.66 -24.29 -2.96
C LEU A 386 -4.07 -25.70 -3.44
#